data_765c4066688d33968faa05e18b757a9d
#
_entry.id   765c4066688d33968faa05e18b757a9d
#
_cell.length_a   1.000
_cell.length_b   1.000
_cell.length_c   1.000
_cell.angle_alpha   90.00
_cell.angle_beta   90.00
_cell.angle_gamma   90.00
#
_symmetry.space_group_name_H-M   'P 1'
#
loop_
_entity.id
_entity.type
_entity.pdbx_description
1 polymer ?
#
loop_
_entity_poly.entity_id
_entity_poly.type
_entity_poly.pdbx_seq_one_letter_code
_entity_poly.pdbx_strand_id
1 'polypeptide(L)'
;MEQWTYNRTYSGVPQGSGVSPVLANVYLHELDKFMEEYAQKYNRGKKKQMNSDYKKVVKKASYYRCMGKKKWADLSPEERWERNKHLKMLEKQTRQLTPTEPLDETYKRIQYTRYADDFIIGVIGSKADAEQMKADVGRFLREELDLEMSETKTKVTHTGDRARFLGYDITVSRSQDLKKSAGGYKIRSNAGVVKLLSLIHI
;
A
#
# COMPACT_ATOMS: atom_id res chain seq x y z
N MET A 1 -48.27 26.31 -9.28
CA MET A 1 -47.94 25.42 -10.45
C MET A 1 -46.48 25.71 -10.81
N GLU A 2 -45.60 24.73 -10.64
CA GLU A 2 -44.23 24.87 -11.10
C GLU A 2 -44.20 24.78 -12.64
N GLN A 3 -43.70 25.79 -13.30
CA GLN A 3 -43.50 25.77 -14.73
C GLN A 3 -42.24 25.04 -15.07
N TRP A 4 -42.36 23.89 -15.68
CA TRP A 4 -41.23 23.13 -16.24
C TRP A 4 -40.62 23.88 -17.41
N THR A 5 -39.38 24.37 -17.24
CA THR A 5 -38.60 24.95 -18.34
C THR A 5 -37.62 23.91 -18.87
N TYR A 6 -37.73 23.62 -20.16
CA TYR A 6 -36.76 22.75 -20.84
C TYR A 6 -35.44 23.49 -21.03
N ASN A 7 -34.40 23.06 -20.35
CA ASN A 7 -33.05 23.51 -20.58
C ASN A 7 -32.30 22.46 -21.40
N ARG A 8 -31.74 22.85 -22.57
CA ARG A 8 -30.81 22.01 -23.32
C ARG A 8 -29.53 21.86 -22.52
N THR A 9 -29.38 20.75 -21.82
CA THR A 9 -28.12 20.36 -21.19
C THR A 9 -27.55 19.22 -21.98
N TYR A 10 -26.31 19.36 -22.42
CA TYR A 10 -25.57 18.29 -23.11
C TYR A 10 -24.94 17.30 -22.11
N SER A 11 -25.10 17.49 -20.84
CA SER A 11 -24.48 16.67 -19.79
C SER A 11 -25.53 16.15 -18.81
N GLY A 12 -25.53 14.86 -18.67
CA GLY A 12 -25.99 14.22 -17.47
C GLY A 12 -27.43 13.73 -17.46
N VAL A 13 -27.65 12.86 -16.53
CA VAL A 13 -28.96 12.37 -16.08
C VAL A 13 -29.39 13.25 -14.91
N PRO A 14 -30.72 13.50 -14.71
CA PRO A 14 -31.21 14.30 -13.58
C PRO A 14 -30.65 13.80 -12.25
N GLN A 15 -30.13 14.74 -11.44
CA GLN A 15 -29.65 14.41 -10.10
C GLN A 15 -30.81 13.80 -9.26
N GLY A 16 -30.51 12.69 -8.57
CA GLY A 16 -31.50 11.98 -7.76
C GLY A 16 -32.26 10.89 -8.52
N SER A 17 -31.99 10.64 -9.80
CA SER A 17 -32.55 9.50 -10.51
C SER A 17 -31.96 8.19 -9.95
N GLY A 18 -32.79 7.23 -9.56
CA GLY A 18 -32.35 5.91 -9.10
C GLY A 18 -31.60 5.10 -10.16
N VAL A 19 -31.71 5.49 -11.44
CA VAL A 19 -31.03 4.84 -12.57
C VAL A 19 -29.59 5.38 -12.78
N SER A 20 -29.33 6.63 -12.41
CA SER A 20 -28.03 7.28 -12.61
C SER A 20 -26.84 6.47 -12.06
N PRO A 21 -26.87 5.94 -10.83
CA PRO A 21 -25.76 5.15 -10.29
C PRO A 21 -25.52 3.84 -11.07
N VAL A 22 -26.60 3.22 -11.58
CA VAL A 22 -26.50 1.99 -12.36
C VAL A 22 -25.84 2.27 -13.70
N LEU A 23 -26.28 3.31 -14.41
CA LEU A 23 -25.70 3.71 -15.70
C LEU A 23 -24.24 4.13 -15.53
N ALA A 24 -23.91 4.91 -14.51
CA ALA A 24 -22.53 5.28 -14.21
C ALA A 24 -21.65 4.05 -13.96
N ASN A 25 -22.15 3.06 -13.22
CA ASN A 25 -21.38 1.84 -12.96
C ASN A 25 -21.21 0.98 -14.23
N VAL A 26 -22.22 0.89 -15.10
CA VAL A 26 -22.12 0.19 -16.40
C VAL A 26 -21.09 0.89 -17.29
N TYR A 27 -21.13 2.22 -17.34
CA TYR A 27 -20.22 3.01 -18.17
C TYR A 27 -18.77 2.92 -17.68
N LEU A 28 -18.55 3.08 -16.37
CA LEU A 28 -17.21 3.00 -15.76
C LEU A 28 -16.69 1.56 -15.62
N HIS A 29 -17.48 0.54 -15.97
CA HIS A 29 -17.00 -0.84 -16.02
C HIS A 29 -15.89 -1.03 -17.08
N GLU A 30 -15.86 -0.23 -18.13
CA GLU A 30 -14.76 -0.24 -19.09
C GLU A 30 -13.43 0.23 -18.46
N LEU A 31 -13.48 1.21 -17.54
CA LEU A 31 -12.31 1.57 -16.73
C LEU A 31 -11.86 0.41 -15.83
N ASP A 32 -12.80 -0.33 -15.24
CA ASP A 32 -12.46 -1.49 -14.40
C ASP A 32 -11.72 -2.56 -15.22
N LYS A 33 -12.19 -2.87 -16.44
CA LYS A 33 -11.50 -3.80 -17.35
C LYS A 33 -10.11 -3.30 -17.75
N PHE A 34 -10.02 -2.03 -18.13
CA PHE A 34 -8.72 -1.42 -18.45
C PHE A 34 -7.73 -1.56 -17.29
N MET A 35 -8.17 -1.30 -16.05
CA MET A 35 -7.33 -1.41 -14.87
C MET A 35 -6.94 -2.87 -14.54
N GLU A 36 -7.81 -3.84 -14.80
CA GLU A 36 -7.48 -5.26 -14.67
C GLU A 36 -6.39 -5.68 -15.67
N GLU A 37 -6.53 -5.31 -16.94
CA GLU A 37 -5.50 -5.56 -17.95
C GLU A 37 -4.19 -4.84 -17.65
N TYR A 38 -4.28 -3.59 -17.21
CA TYR A 38 -3.11 -2.81 -16.80
C TYR A 38 -2.39 -3.48 -15.63
N ALA A 39 -3.14 -3.96 -14.64
CA ALA A 39 -2.59 -4.69 -13.51
C ALA A 39 -1.90 -6.00 -13.95
N GLN A 40 -2.46 -6.74 -14.89
CA GLN A 40 -1.83 -7.95 -15.41
C GLN A 40 -0.48 -7.67 -16.10
N LYS A 41 -0.39 -6.57 -16.84
CA LYS A 41 0.85 -6.14 -17.54
C LYS A 41 1.89 -5.57 -16.56
N TYR A 42 1.45 -4.83 -15.55
CA TYR A 42 2.32 -4.16 -14.59
C TYR A 42 2.84 -5.08 -13.49
N ASN A 43 2.01 -6.01 -13.00
CA ASN A 43 2.34 -6.87 -11.87
C ASN A 43 3.48 -7.82 -12.20
N ARG A 44 4.58 -7.76 -11.43
CA ARG A 44 5.80 -8.57 -11.63
C ARG A 44 6.25 -9.21 -10.33
N GLY A 45 6.90 -10.38 -10.47
CA GLY A 45 7.53 -11.10 -9.36
C GLY A 45 6.52 -11.74 -8.39
N LYS A 46 6.93 -12.74 -7.66
CA LYS A 46 6.10 -13.40 -6.63
C LYS A 46 6.34 -12.83 -5.25
N LYS A 47 7.53 -12.34 -4.95
CA LYS A 47 7.95 -11.86 -3.63
C LYS A 47 9.00 -10.77 -3.78
N LYS A 48 8.92 -9.74 -2.92
CA LYS A 48 9.91 -8.67 -2.83
C LYS A 48 11.27 -9.22 -2.40
N GLN A 49 12.35 -8.72 -2.98
CA GLN A 49 13.71 -9.12 -2.61
C GLN A 49 14.03 -8.68 -1.18
N MET A 50 14.75 -9.53 -0.48
CA MET A 50 15.21 -9.22 0.86
C MET A 50 16.42 -8.30 0.79
N ASN A 51 16.41 -7.24 1.58
CA ASN A 51 17.53 -6.32 1.71
C ASN A 51 18.81 -7.08 2.08
N SER A 52 19.90 -6.80 1.39
CA SER A 52 21.17 -7.54 1.51
C SER A 52 21.74 -7.44 2.93
N ASP A 53 21.70 -6.26 3.55
CA ASP A 53 22.26 -6.06 4.88
C ASP A 53 21.37 -6.68 5.96
N TYR A 54 20.04 -6.57 5.80
CA TYR A 54 19.11 -7.30 6.65
C TYR A 54 19.38 -8.81 6.60
N LYS A 55 19.57 -9.36 5.40
CA LYS A 55 19.85 -10.79 5.19
C LYS A 55 21.14 -11.24 5.87
N LYS A 56 22.20 -10.41 5.81
CA LYS A 56 23.49 -10.68 6.50
C LYS A 56 23.29 -10.74 8.02
N VAL A 57 22.63 -9.74 8.60
CA VAL A 57 22.41 -9.66 10.05
C VAL A 57 21.51 -10.81 10.54
N VAL A 58 20.43 -11.12 9.81
CA VAL A 58 19.53 -12.23 10.15
C VAL A 58 20.23 -13.58 10.08
N LYS A 59 21.05 -13.81 9.04
CA LYS A 59 21.86 -15.04 8.94
C LYS A 59 22.80 -15.18 10.13
N LYS A 60 23.50 -14.09 10.51
CA LYS A 60 24.40 -14.07 11.66
C LYS A 60 23.65 -14.34 12.96
N ALA A 61 22.51 -13.69 13.18
CA ALA A 61 21.68 -13.95 14.36
C ALA A 61 21.16 -15.41 14.41
N SER A 62 20.74 -15.96 13.25
CA SER A 62 20.30 -17.35 13.16
C SER A 62 21.42 -18.34 13.47
N TYR A 63 22.63 -18.08 12.98
CA TYR A 63 23.82 -18.88 13.30
C TYR A 63 24.07 -18.93 14.81
N TYR A 64 24.07 -17.77 15.48
CA TYR A 64 24.27 -17.72 16.94
C TYR A 64 23.15 -18.44 17.71
N ARG A 65 21.90 -18.39 17.25
CA ARG A 65 20.79 -19.16 17.86
C ARG A 65 20.97 -20.66 17.69
N CYS A 66 21.33 -21.13 16.49
CA CYS A 66 21.52 -22.55 16.20
C CYS A 66 22.71 -23.13 16.97
N MET A 67 23.83 -22.46 16.94
CA MET A 67 25.04 -22.90 17.67
C MET A 67 24.82 -22.89 19.19
N GLY A 68 24.00 -21.92 19.70
CA GLY A 68 23.61 -21.89 21.09
C GLY A 68 22.87 -23.14 21.54
N LYS A 69 21.95 -23.65 20.74
CA LYS A 69 21.20 -24.86 21.07
C LYS A 69 22.06 -26.13 21.11
N LYS A 70 23.03 -26.24 20.20
CA LYS A 70 23.87 -27.44 20.09
C LYS A 70 24.99 -27.56 21.12
N LYS A 71 25.51 -26.39 21.60
CA LYS A 71 26.67 -26.33 22.53
C LYS A 71 26.34 -25.57 23.82
N TRP A 72 25.07 -25.37 24.12
CA TRP A 72 24.68 -24.54 25.27
C TRP A 72 25.11 -25.17 26.62
N ALA A 73 25.06 -26.47 26.72
CA ALA A 73 25.47 -27.19 27.93
C ALA A 73 26.98 -27.06 28.23
N ASP A 74 27.79 -26.97 27.18
CA ASP A 74 29.27 -26.96 27.25
C ASP A 74 29.86 -25.57 27.53
N LEU A 75 29.03 -24.50 27.46
CA LEU A 75 29.46 -23.12 27.66
C LEU A 75 29.47 -22.72 29.11
N SER A 76 30.50 -21.99 29.52
CA SER A 76 30.57 -21.32 30.80
C SER A 76 29.46 -20.26 30.99
N PRO A 77 29.09 -19.87 32.21
CA PRO A 77 28.11 -18.83 32.46
C PRO A 77 28.46 -17.49 31.80
N GLU A 78 29.75 -17.13 31.73
CA GLU A 78 30.27 -15.92 31.13
C GLU A 78 30.11 -15.95 29.61
N GLU A 79 30.49 -17.05 28.95
CA GLU A 79 30.32 -17.24 27.51
C GLU A 79 28.83 -17.20 27.09
N ARG A 80 27.94 -17.76 27.92
CA ARG A 80 26.48 -17.70 27.71
C ARG A 80 25.99 -16.25 27.78
N TRP A 81 26.50 -15.46 28.71
CA TRP A 81 26.13 -14.07 28.89
C TRP A 81 26.61 -13.21 27.71
N GLU A 82 27.87 -13.33 27.31
CA GLU A 82 28.44 -12.60 26.16
C GLU A 82 27.68 -12.93 24.86
N ARG A 83 27.39 -14.19 24.66
CA ARG A 83 26.64 -14.66 23.51
C ARG A 83 25.22 -14.11 23.45
N ASN A 84 24.52 -14.09 24.57
CA ASN A 84 23.19 -13.48 24.68
C ASN A 84 23.25 -11.96 24.44
N LYS A 85 24.27 -11.30 24.96
CA LYS A 85 24.50 -9.87 24.71
C LYS A 85 24.70 -9.58 23.23
N HIS A 86 25.53 -10.38 22.57
CA HIS A 86 25.77 -10.26 21.12
C HIS A 86 24.49 -10.54 20.30
N LEU A 87 23.74 -11.58 20.65
CA LEU A 87 22.47 -11.88 20.00
C LEU A 87 21.45 -10.74 20.15
N LYS A 88 21.31 -10.17 21.34
CA LYS A 88 20.44 -8.99 21.57
C LYS A 88 20.87 -7.79 20.72
N MET A 89 22.17 -7.58 20.55
CA MET A 89 22.71 -6.52 19.70
C MET A 89 22.32 -6.75 18.22
N LEU A 90 22.51 -7.97 17.69
CA LEU A 90 22.11 -8.33 16.34
C LEU A 90 20.59 -8.19 16.12
N GLU A 91 19.78 -8.57 17.10
CA GLU A 91 18.34 -8.39 17.06
C GLU A 91 17.95 -6.90 17.05
N LYS A 92 18.66 -6.05 17.79
CA LYS A 92 18.46 -4.60 17.74
C LYS A 92 18.81 -4.03 16.36
N GLN A 93 19.94 -4.44 15.77
CA GLN A 93 20.33 -4.07 14.41
C GLN A 93 19.28 -4.53 13.36
N THR A 94 18.79 -5.77 13.48
CA THR A 94 17.74 -6.29 12.59
C THR A 94 16.48 -5.45 12.60
N ARG A 95 16.12 -4.83 13.74
CA ARG A 95 14.94 -3.97 13.87
C ARG A 95 15.12 -2.61 13.20
N GLN A 96 16.36 -2.13 13.07
CA GLN A 96 16.68 -0.85 12.44
C GLN A 96 16.73 -0.95 10.91
N LEU A 97 16.94 -2.16 10.38
CA LEU A 97 17.02 -2.41 8.95
C LEU A 97 15.65 -2.73 8.35
N THR A 98 15.41 -2.25 7.13
CA THR A 98 14.24 -2.64 6.35
C THR A 98 14.40 -4.07 5.85
N PRO A 99 13.40 -4.97 6.03
CA PRO A 99 13.53 -6.38 5.64
C PRO A 99 13.63 -6.60 4.14
N THR A 100 13.02 -5.73 3.35
CA THR A 100 12.94 -5.83 1.89
C THR A 100 13.46 -4.57 1.24
N GLU A 101 13.96 -4.70 0.01
CA GLU A 101 14.36 -3.54 -0.78
C GLU A 101 13.16 -2.62 -1.02
N PRO A 102 13.27 -1.32 -0.69
CA PRO A 102 12.16 -0.36 -0.86
C PRO A 102 11.73 -0.23 -2.31
N LEU A 103 12.70 -0.11 -3.24
CA LEU A 103 12.51 0.07 -4.67
C LEU A 103 12.99 -1.19 -5.42
N ASP A 104 12.28 -2.29 -5.24
CA ASP A 104 12.58 -3.53 -5.95
C ASP A 104 11.89 -3.54 -7.31
N GLU A 105 12.64 -3.31 -8.37
CA GLU A 105 12.13 -3.31 -9.75
C GLU A 105 11.62 -4.68 -10.20
N THR A 106 12.04 -5.75 -9.53
CA THR A 106 11.60 -7.12 -9.83
C THR A 106 10.24 -7.45 -9.24
N TYR A 107 9.74 -6.59 -8.33
CA TYR A 107 8.45 -6.77 -7.67
C TYR A 107 7.60 -5.49 -7.77
N LYS A 108 6.62 -5.53 -8.65
CA LYS A 108 5.67 -4.44 -8.87
C LYS A 108 4.25 -4.94 -8.67
N ARG A 109 3.39 -4.15 -8.05
CA ARG A 109 1.98 -4.45 -7.82
C ARG A 109 1.13 -3.21 -7.93
N ILE A 110 -0.06 -3.43 -8.46
CA ILE A 110 -1.17 -2.47 -8.46
C ILE A 110 -2.35 -3.11 -7.75
N GLN A 111 -3.02 -2.31 -6.96
CA GLN A 111 -4.33 -2.61 -6.42
C GLN A 111 -5.25 -1.43 -6.74
N TYR A 112 -6.27 -1.68 -7.53
CA TYR A 112 -7.30 -0.72 -7.90
C TYR A 112 -8.57 -0.98 -7.11
N THR A 113 -9.25 0.08 -6.72
CA THR A 113 -10.56 0.04 -6.08
C THR A 113 -11.34 1.28 -6.47
N ARG A 114 -12.59 1.11 -6.89
CA ARG A 114 -13.51 2.17 -7.28
C ARG A 114 -14.80 2.11 -6.45
N TYR A 115 -15.34 3.27 -6.17
CA TYR A 115 -16.66 3.47 -5.62
C TYR A 115 -17.35 4.61 -6.37
N ALA A 116 -18.35 4.29 -7.17
CA ALA A 116 -18.99 5.19 -8.13
C ALA A 116 -17.94 5.83 -9.07
N ASP A 117 -17.80 7.15 -9.04
CA ASP A 117 -16.83 7.95 -9.79
C ASP A 117 -15.48 8.15 -9.07
N ASP A 118 -15.42 7.87 -7.77
CA ASP A 118 -14.19 7.93 -7.00
C ASP A 118 -13.38 6.62 -7.12
N PHE A 119 -12.07 6.72 -7.36
CA PHE A 119 -11.19 5.56 -7.36
C PHE A 119 -9.86 5.84 -6.66
N ILE A 120 -9.25 4.77 -6.17
CA ILE A 120 -7.90 4.79 -5.59
C ILE A 120 -7.06 3.66 -6.18
N ILE A 121 -5.80 3.96 -6.47
CA ILE A 121 -4.84 3.00 -7.00
C ILE A 121 -3.64 2.93 -6.05
N GLY A 122 -3.46 1.79 -5.39
CA GLY A 122 -2.27 1.50 -4.62
C GLY A 122 -1.16 0.95 -5.51
N VAL A 123 -0.01 1.61 -5.55
CA VAL A 123 1.12 1.24 -6.42
C VAL A 123 2.31 0.83 -5.59
N ILE A 124 2.86 -0.36 -5.85
CA ILE A 124 4.19 -0.75 -5.41
C ILE A 124 5.12 -0.59 -6.59
N GLY A 125 5.89 0.50 -6.59
CA GLY A 125 6.77 0.91 -7.67
C GLY A 125 7.43 2.26 -7.37
N SER A 126 8.02 2.88 -8.37
CA SER A 126 8.58 4.22 -8.28
C SER A 126 7.50 5.31 -8.38
N LYS A 127 7.86 6.55 -8.02
CA LYS A 127 6.99 7.71 -8.24
C LYS A 127 6.69 7.90 -9.74
N ALA A 128 7.70 7.68 -10.59
CA ALA A 128 7.55 7.76 -12.04
C ALA A 128 6.52 6.74 -12.57
N ASP A 129 6.51 5.52 -12.05
CA ASP A 129 5.49 4.52 -12.40
C ASP A 129 4.07 5.01 -12.05
N ALA A 130 3.90 5.66 -10.90
CA ALA A 130 2.59 6.18 -10.49
C ALA A 130 2.15 7.39 -11.32
N GLU A 131 3.08 8.26 -11.69
CA GLU A 131 2.81 9.39 -12.59
C GLU A 131 2.46 8.92 -14.01
N GLN A 132 3.20 7.94 -14.53
CA GLN A 132 2.89 7.33 -15.82
C GLN A 132 1.49 6.70 -15.82
N MET A 133 1.15 5.96 -14.76
CA MET A 133 -0.17 5.36 -14.61
C MET A 133 -1.28 6.41 -14.54
N LYS A 134 -1.07 7.52 -13.83
CA LYS A 134 -2.01 8.64 -13.82
C LYS A 134 -2.23 9.19 -15.23
N ALA A 135 -1.18 9.34 -16.02
CA ALA A 135 -1.26 9.81 -17.40
C ALA A 135 -1.99 8.81 -18.30
N ASP A 136 -1.72 7.52 -18.17
CA ASP A 136 -2.36 6.46 -18.96
C ASP A 136 -3.85 6.33 -18.65
N VAL A 137 -4.24 6.39 -17.38
CA VAL A 137 -5.65 6.41 -16.96
C VAL A 137 -6.36 7.67 -17.48
N GLY A 138 -5.71 8.84 -17.38
CA GLY A 138 -6.28 10.09 -17.90
C GLY A 138 -6.49 10.07 -19.42
N ARG A 139 -5.55 9.43 -20.14
CA ARG A 139 -5.67 9.23 -21.58
C ARG A 139 -6.84 8.29 -21.92
N PHE A 140 -6.92 7.15 -21.27
CA PHE A 140 -8.00 6.19 -21.46
C PHE A 140 -9.38 6.82 -21.20
N LEU A 141 -9.53 7.55 -20.09
CA LEU A 141 -10.79 8.23 -19.77
C LEU A 141 -11.22 9.21 -20.85
N ARG A 142 -10.26 9.96 -21.43
CA ARG A 142 -10.53 10.95 -22.46
C ARG A 142 -10.82 10.32 -23.83
N GLU A 143 -10.01 9.35 -24.24
CA GLU A 143 -10.07 8.78 -25.58
C GLU A 143 -11.17 7.73 -25.74
N GLU A 144 -11.41 6.91 -24.71
CA GLU A 144 -12.36 5.79 -24.80
C GLU A 144 -13.71 6.10 -24.14
N LEU A 145 -13.71 6.96 -23.11
CA LEU A 145 -14.93 7.26 -22.35
C LEU A 145 -15.39 8.71 -22.47
N ASP A 146 -14.69 9.55 -23.21
CA ASP A 146 -15.00 10.98 -23.32
C ASP A 146 -15.22 11.67 -21.96
N LEU A 147 -14.40 11.25 -20.97
CA LEU A 147 -14.44 11.75 -19.60
C LEU A 147 -13.15 12.50 -19.25
N GLU A 148 -13.31 13.62 -18.56
CA GLU A 148 -12.17 14.37 -18.04
C GLU A 148 -11.87 14.01 -16.57
N MET A 149 -10.61 13.65 -16.32
CA MET A 149 -10.13 13.44 -14.98
C MET A 149 -9.83 14.77 -14.28
N SER A 150 -10.40 15.02 -13.11
CA SER A 150 -10.12 16.24 -12.35
C SER A 150 -8.65 16.28 -11.90
N GLU A 151 -7.85 17.16 -12.49
CA GLU A 151 -6.43 17.31 -12.15
C GLU A 151 -6.21 17.81 -10.72
N THR A 152 -7.12 18.64 -10.22
CA THR A 152 -7.04 19.20 -8.86
C THR A 152 -7.30 18.15 -7.77
N LYS A 153 -8.18 17.19 -8.04
CA LYS A 153 -8.55 16.12 -7.12
C LYS A 153 -7.65 14.90 -7.25
N THR A 154 -7.17 14.58 -8.46
CA THR A 154 -6.35 13.40 -8.71
C THR A 154 -4.87 13.66 -8.42
N LYS A 155 -4.38 13.12 -7.33
CA LYS A 155 -3.01 13.35 -6.83
C LYS A 155 -2.24 12.05 -6.70
N VAL A 156 -0.95 12.08 -7.05
CA VAL A 156 0.00 11.04 -6.69
C VAL A 156 0.53 11.35 -5.30
N THR A 157 0.15 10.54 -4.32
CA THR A 157 0.49 10.73 -2.91
C THR A 157 1.42 9.63 -2.43
N HIS A 158 2.49 10.01 -1.74
CA HIS A 158 3.39 9.03 -1.17
C HIS A 158 2.72 8.29 0.00
N THR A 159 2.94 6.98 0.13
CA THR A 159 2.28 6.13 1.13
C THR A 159 2.50 6.54 2.58
N GLY A 160 3.52 7.35 2.87
CA GLY A 160 3.76 7.94 4.20
C GLY A 160 2.89 9.15 4.49
N ASP A 161 2.36 9.78 3.45
CA ASP A 161 1.45 10.91 3.55
C ASP A 161 0.01 10.40 3.59
N ARG A 162 -0.94 11.30 3.75
CA ARG A 162 -2.36 10.94 3.84
C ARG A 162 -3.02 11.10 2.49
N ALA A 163 -3.53 10.01 1.94
CA ALA A 163 -4.38 10.01 0.76
C ALA A 163 -5.84 9.97 1.19
N ARG A 164 -6.64 10.95 0.76
CA ARG A 164 -8.06 11.01 1.09
C ARG A 164 -8.88 10.20 0.09
N PHE A 165 -9.73 9.31 0.62
CA PHE A 165 -10.67 8.52 -0.17
C PHE A 165 -11.93 8.21 0.65
N LEU A 166 -13.10 8.53 0.13
CA LEU A 166 -14.42 8.28 0.75
C LEU A 166 -14.52 8.75 2.22
N GLY A 167 -14.01 9.95 2.53
CA GLY A 167 -14.05 10.49 3.90
C GLY A 167 -13.03 9.89 4.87
N TYR A 168 -12.11 9.05 4.39
CA TYR A 168 -11.02 8.49 5.16
C TYR A 168 -9.67 9.01 4.67
N ASP A 169 -8.75 9.22 5.60
CA ASP A 169 -7.33 9.39 5.30
C ASP A 169 -6.66 8.02 5.34
N ILE A 170 -6.05 7.63 4.23
CA ILE A 170 -5.33 6.36 4.06
C ILE A 170 -3.83 6.64 4.17
N THR A 171 -3.14 5.92 5.03
CA THR A 171 -1.68 6.00 5.16
C THR A 171 -1.08 4.64 5.50
N VAL A 172 0.22 4.47 5.24
CA VAL A 172 0.95 3.23 5.55
C VAL A 172 1.90 3.46 6.71
N SER A 173 1.78 2.64 7.73
CA SER A 173 2.66 2.72 8.90
C SER A 173 4.09 2.37 8.56
N ARG A 174 5.03 3.23 8.98
CA ARG A 174 6.48 3.02 8.81
C ARG A 174 7.20 2.65 10.10
N SER A 175 6.52 2.80 11.25
CA SER A 175 7.14 2.49 12.54
C SER A 175 7.52 1.02 12.62
N GLN A 176 8.76 0.78 13.01
CA GLN A 176 9.27 -0.56 13.32
C GLN A 176 9.29 -0.86 14.81
N ASP A 177 8.68 0.01 15.62
CA ASP A 177 8.60 -0.17 17.06
C ASP A 177 7.78 -1.40 17.41
N LEU A 178 8.23 -2.12 18.43
CA LEU A 178 7.54 -3.29 18.92
C LEU A 178 6.37 -2.88 19.82
N LYS A 179 5.17 -3.24 19.43
CA LYS A 179 4.00 -3.14 20.31
C LYS A 179 3.90 -4.37 21.20
N LYS A 180 3.39 -4.18 22.40
CA LYS A 180 2.97 -5.30 23.25
C LYS A 180 1.67 -5.87 22.72
N SER A 181 1.59 -7.18 22.55
CA SER A 181 0.32 -7.88 22.31
C SER A 181 -0.51 -7.94 23.60
N ALA A 182 -1.80 -8.25 23.47
CA ALA A 182 -2.68 -8.46 24.62
C ALA A 182 -2.15 -9.53 25.60
N GLY A 183 -1.39 -10.52 25.12
CA GLY A 183 -0.73 -11.54 25.94
C GLY A 183 0.65 -11.14 26.49
N GLY A 184 1.03 -9.86 26.42
CA GLY A 184 2.31 -9.36 26.96
C GLY A 184 3.54 -9.59 26.08
N TYR A 185 3.41 -10.32 24.98
CA TYR A 185 4.51 -10.55 24.03
C TYR A 185 4.79 -9.31 23.19
N LYS A 186 6.08 -9.02 22.95
CA LYS A 186 6.49 -7.97 22.02
C LYS A 186 6.39 -8.50 20.60
N ILE A 187 5.50 -7.93 19.82
CA ILE A 187 5.39 -8.20 18.39
C ILE A 187 5.98 -7.05 17.59
N ARG A 188 6.50 -7.36 16.41
CA ARG A 188 6.96 -6.34 15.48
C ARG A 188 5.77 -5.48 15.08
N SER A 189 5.96 -4.18 15.13
CA SER A 189 4.92 -3.23 14.79
C SER A 189 4.59 -3.27 13.29
N ASN A 190 3.54 -2.63 12.99
CA ASN A 190 2.75 -2.50 11.78
C ASN A 190 3.48 -1.87 10.59
N ALA A 191 4.81 -2.01 10.44
CA ALA A 191 5.50 -1.51 9.25
C ALA A 191 4.88 -2.12 7.99
N GLY A 192 4.36 -1.28 7.12
CA GLY A 192 3.65 -1.70 5.90
C GLY A 192 2.15 -1.98 6.07
N VAL A 193 1.59 -1.82 7.28
CA VAL A 193 0.14 -1.94 7.49
C VAL A 193 -0.56 -0.65 7.07
N VAL A 194 -1.58 -0.80 6.25
CA VAL A 194 -2.46 0.31 5.86
C VAL A 194 -3.32 0.72 7.07
N LYS A 195 -3.40 2.02 7.31
CA LYS A 195 -4.25 2.62 8.34
C LYS A 195 -5.32 3.46 7.67
N LEU A 196 -6.53 3.31 8.12
CA LEU A 196 -7.67 4.15 7.77
C LEU A 196 -7.96 5.06 8.97
N LEU A 197 -7.92 6.36 8.76
CA LEU A 197 -8.20 7.37 9.77
C LEU A 197 -9.51 8.06 9.36
N SER A 198 -10.57 7.89 10.15
CA SER A 198 -11.83 8.59 9.92
C SER A 198 -11.64 10.09 10.17
N LEU A 199 -12.23 10.91 9.30
CA LEU A 199 -12.27 12.36 9.45
C LEU A 199 -13.48 12.82 10.27
N ILE A 200 -14.33 11.89 10.68
CA ILE A 200 -15.47 12.20 11.53
C ILE A 200 -14.95 12.39 12.96
N HIS A 201 -14.75 13.64 13.36
CA HIS A 201 -14.66 13.99 14.76
C HIS A 201 -16.06 14.00 15.32
N ILE A 202 -16.37 13.03 16.16
CA ILE A 202 -17.55 13.06 17.03
C ILE A 202 -17.23 13.98 18.19
#